data_3972baa3fcbed1b23391f37244131eff
#
_entry.id   3972baa3fcbed1b23391f37244131eff
#
_cell.length_a   1.000
_cell.length_b   1.000
_cell.length_c   1.000
_cell.angle_alpha   90.00
_cell.angle_beta   90.00
_cell.angle_gamma   90.00
#
_symmetry.space_group_name_H-M   'P 1'
#
loop_
_entity.id
_entity.type
_entity.pdbx_description
1 polymer ?
#
loop_
_entity_poly.entity_id
_entity_poly.type
_entity_poly.pdbx_seq_one_letter_code
_entity_poly.pdbx_strand_id
1 'polypeptide(L)'
;NVYYTHLKDVIVKKDLGYTEIHEYEEVNVQTLMNSPEAHIYGWSLGLKTKLTPWLFFEESFTWQKGWDVSNEEPLGHIPPAFNKSLLKIKKDKIEYKLWGIYTLGKDIEDMNSSGVDNDDLGTIEGFPSWWTLNMSLQYKFNENLKLQLGLENILDQHYRTFASGISAPGRNVIISLKTNF
;
A
#
# COMPACT_ATOMS: atom_id res chain seq x y z
N ASN A 1 12.01 11.85 6.87
CA ASN A 1 12.95 11.11 6.06
C ASN A 1 12.80 11.52 4.59
N VAL A 2 13.93 11.82 3.93
CA VAL A 2 14.02 12.12 2.50
C VAL A 2 15.11 11.21 1.95
N TYR A 3 14.90 10.64 0.79
CA TYR A 3 15.87 9.74 0.18
C TYR A 3 15.91 9.90 -1.34
N TYR A 4 17.06 9.58 -1.89
CA TYR A 4 17.33 9.47 -3.31
C TYR A 4 18.20 8.25 -3.54
N THR A 5 17.82 7.41 -4.48
CA THR A 5 18.56 6.22 -4.88
C THR A 5 18.84 6.30 -6.37
N HIS A 6 20.10 6.22 -6.72
CA HIS A 6 20.56 6.06 -8.09
C HIS A 6 20.89 4.59 -8.32
N LEU A 7 20.24 4.00 -9.28
CA LEU A 7 20.39 2.59 -9.66
C LEU A 7 21.11 2.49 -10.99
N LYS A 8 22.03 1.54 -11.10
CA LYS A 8 22.75 1.23 -12.33
C LYS A 8 22.51 -0.23 -12.69
N ASP A 9 22.40 -0.51 -13.98
CA ASP A 9 22.22 -1.86 -14.52
C ASP A 9 21.00 -2.58 -13.90
N VAL A 10 19.87 -1.86 -13.81
CA VAL A 10 18.62 -2.38 -13.25
C VAL A 10 18.00 -3.35 -14.23
N ILE A 11 17.58 -4.52 -13.74
CA ILE A 11 16.81 -5.46 -14.56
C ILE A 11 15.37 -4.96 -14.62
N VAL A 12 14.93 -4.64 -15.81
CA VAL A 12 13.55 -4.20 -16.10
C VAL A 12 12.89 -5.16 -17.09
N LYS A 13 11.56 -5.23 -17.00
CA LYS A 13 10.76 -5.96 -17.97
C LYS A 13 10.43 -5.02 -19.13
N LYS A 14 10.59 -5.47 -20.36
CA LYS A 14 10.31 -4.69 -21.56
C LYS A 14 9.40 -5.46 -22.51
N ASP A 15 8.35 -4.79 -22.98
CA ASP A 15 7.52 -5.28 -24.05
C ASP A 15 8.31 -5.19 -25.38
N LEU A 16 8.30 -6.26 -26.17
CA LEU A 16 8.99 -6.32 -27.47
C LEU A 16 8.14 -5.76 -28.62
N GLY A 17 6.89 -5.34 -28.34
CA GLY A 17 6.00 -4.72 -29.32
C GLY A 17 5.38 -5.71 -30.31
N TYR A 18 5.38 -7.00 -30.00
CA TYR A 18 4.69 -8.02 -30.78
C TYR A 18 4.00 -9.04 -29.87
N THR A 19 3.01 -9.73 -30.42
CA THR A 19 2.21 -10.75 -29.72
C THR A 19 2.51 -12.14 -30.28
N GLU A 20 2.34 -13.16 -29.44
CA GLU A 20 2.35 -14.57 -29.80
C GLU A 20 1.08 -15.25 -29.29
N ILE A 21 0.67 -16.34 -29.95
CA ILE A 21 -0.46 -17.15 -29.49
C ILE A 21 0.05 -18.18 -28.50
N HIS A 22 -0.38 -18.09 -27.24
CA HIS A 22 -0.12 -19.08 -26.22
C HIS A 22 -1.45 -19.66 -25.71
N GLU A 23 -1.62 -20.96 -25.79
CA GLU A 23 -2.83 -21.67 -25.33
C GLU A 23 -4.15 -21.06 -25.85
N TYR A 24 -4.19 -20.60 -27.11
CA TYR A 24 -5.30 -19.94 -27.78
C TYR A 24 -5.58 -18.48 -27.41
N GLU A 25 -4.72 -17.88 -26.60
CA GLU A 25 -4.78 -16.45 -26.26
C GLU A 25 -3.60 -15.71 -26.91
N GLU A 26 -3.88 -14.47 -27.37
CA GLU A 26 -2.85 -13.57 -27.87
C GLU A 26 -2.18 -12.87 -26.67
N VAL A 27 -0.89 -13.10 -26.49
CA VAL A 27 -0.13 -12.56 -25.36
C VAL A 27 1.02 -11.68 -25.85
N ASN A 28 1.26 -10.57 -25.17
CA ASN A 28 2.41 -9.70 -25.45
C ASN A 28 3.71 -10.39 -25.07
N VAL A 29 4.66 -10.41 -26.02
CA VAL A 29 5.99 -10.97 -25.79
C VAL A 29 6.86 -9.95 -25.05
N GLN A 30 7.39 -10.36 -23.91
CA GLN A 30 8.19 -9.50 -23.04
C GLN A 30 9.54 -10.15 -22.75
N THR A 31 10.54 -9.33 -22.48
CA THR A 31 11.89 -9.79 -22.10
C THR A 31 12.39 -9.05 -20.87
N LEU A 32 13.37 -9.64 -20.20
CA LEU A 32 14.15 -8.94 -19.18
C LEU A 32 15.38 -8.31 -19.83
N MET A 33 15.60 -7.04 -19.56
CA MET A 33 16.77 -6.32 -20.04
C MET A 33 17.38 -5.47 -18.93
N ASN A 34 18.66 -5.14 -19.07
CA ASN A 34 19.30 -4.18 -18.21
C ASN A 34 18.96 -2.76 -18.68
N SER A 35 18.36 -1.97 -17.79
CA SER A 35 18.31 -0.51 -17.94
C SER A 35 19.58 0.07 -17.30
N PRO A 36 20.38 0.82 -18.05
CA PRO A 36 21.63 1.38 -17.54
C PRO A 36 21.46 2.29 -16.33
N GLU A 37 20.36 3.04 -16.26
CA GLU A 37 20.16 4.04 -15.24
C GLU A 37 18.69 4.23 -14.84
N ALA A 38 18.43 4.20 -13.53
CA ALA A 38 17.12 4.55 -12.96
C ALA A 38 17.29 5.32 -11.65
N HIS A 39 16.26 6.10 -11.30
CA HIS A 39 16.22 6.87 -10.06
C HIS A 39 14.97 6.52 -9.26
N ILE A 40 15.13 6.42 -7.93
CA ILE A 40 14.01 6.38 -6.99
C ILE A 40 14.23 7.49 -5.97
N TYR A 41 13.25 8.33 -5.77
CA TYR A 41 13.30 9.37 -4.76
C TYR A 41 11.95 9.53 -4.08
N GLY A 42 12.02 10.01 -2.85
CA GLY A 42 10.80 10.15 -2.07
C GLY A 42 11.04 10.74 -0.70
N TRP A 43 9.96 10.85 0.03
CA TRP A 43 10.00 11.30 1.41
C TRP A 43 8.90 10.64 2.23
N SER A 44 9.15 10.53 3.53
CA SER A 44 8.17 10.07 4.51
C SER A 44 8.14 11.00 5.70
N LEU A 45 6.94 11.27 6.18
CA LEU A 45 6.66 12.04 7.38
C LEU A 45 6.01 11.12 8.42
N GLY A 46 6.51 11.15 9.65
CA GLY A 46 5.91 10.46 10.79
C GLY A 46 5.74 11.43 11.96
N LEU A 47 4.55 11.48 12.52
CA LEU A 47 4.24 12.23 13.73
C LEU A 47 3.67 11.28 14.77
N LYS A 48 4.20 11.31 15.99
CA LYS A 48 3.61 10.66 17.16
C LYS A 48 3.53 11.67 18.27
N THR A 49 2.31 11.93 18.73
CA THR A 49 2.08 12.90 19.78
C THR A 49 1.12 12.38 20.84
N LYS A 50 1.35 12.79 22.07
CA LYS A 50 0.49 12.55 23.20
C LYS A 50 -0.35 13.80 23.44
N LEU A 51 -1.62 13.77 23.02
CA LEU A 51 -2.52 14.90 23.15
C LEU A 51 -2.99 15.11 24.61
N THR A 52 -3.22 13.99 25.32
CA THR A 52 -3.55 13.97 26.76
C THR A 52 -2.85 12.75 27.42
N PRO A 53 -2.88 12.57 28.75
CA PRO A 53 -2.31 11.39 29.38
C PRO A 53 -2.82 10.04 28.87
N TRP A 54 -3.99 10.02 28.25
CA TRP A 54 -4.68 8.84 27.76
C TRP A 54 -5.01 8.84 26.25
N LEU A 55 -4.80 9.98 25.53
CA LEU A 55 -5.08 10.14 24.11
C LEU A 55 -3.79 10.37 23.34
N PHE A 56 -3.57 9.55 22.31
CA PHE A 56 -2.41 9.62 21.43
C PHE A 56 -2.87 9.74 19.99
N PHE A 57 -2.14 10.50 19.21
CA PHE A 57 -2.29 10.62 17.77
C PHE A 57 -1.00 10.21 17.07
N GLU A 58 -1.14 9.39 16.05
CA GLU A 58 -0.03 9.00 15.17
C GLU A 58 -0.44 9.26 13.73
N GLU A 59 0.47 9.82 12.96
CA GLU A 59 0.31 10.13 11.55
C GLU A 59 1.52 9.63 10.80
N SER A 60 1.29 9.05 9.62
CA SER A 60 2.36 8.71 8.69
C SER A 60 1.91 8.97 7.26
N PHE A 61 2.78 9.60 6.49
CA PHE A 61 2.60 9.83 5.07
C PHE A 61 3.87 9.42 4.34
N THR A 62 3.72 8.76 3.19
CA THR A 62 4.84 8.38 2.33
C THR A 62 4.49 8.69 0.88
N TRP A 63 5.42 9.31 0.19
CA TRP A 63 5.38 9.57 -1.23
C TRP A 63 6.72 9.21 -1.87
N GLN A 64 6.66 8.60 -3.05
CA GLN A 64 7.86 8.24 -3.81
C GLN A 64 7.57 8.26 -5.30
N LYS A 65 8.62 8.46 -6.09
CA LYS A 65 8.62 8.38 -7.55
C LYS A 65 9.85 7.60 -8.01
N GLY A 66 9.67 6.76 -8.99
CA GLY A 66 10.74 6.04 -9.68
C GLY A 66 10.69 6.37 -11.17
N TRP A 67 11.85 6.51 -11.79
CA TRP A 67 11.99 6.83 -13.19
C TRP A 67 13.13 6.04 -13.81
N ASP A 68 12.85 5.34 -14.91
CA ASP A 68 13.84 4.71 -15.76
C ASP A 68 14.33 5.77 -16.76
N VAL A 69 15.57 6.22 -16.57
CA VAL A 69 16.16 7.30 -17.39
C VAL A 69 16.41 6.83 -18.80
N SER A 70 16.78 5.57 -18.95
CA SER A 70 17.22 5.02 -20.24
C SER A 70 16.06 4.71 -21.18
N ASN A 71 14.91 4.37 -20.62
CA ASN A 71 13.70 4.09 -21.38
C ASN A 71 12.71 5.28 -21.35
N GLU A 72 13.01 6.36 -20.62
CA GLU A 72 12.19 7.57 -20.47
C GLU A 72 10.75 7.26 -19.97
N GLU A 73 10.62 6.34 -19.01
CA GLU A 73 9.33 5.90 -18.49
C GLU A 73 9.32 5.77 -16.96
N PRO A 74 8.15 5.71 -16.31
CA PRO A 74 8.04 5.38 -14.89
C PRO A 74 8.63 4.01 -14.58
N LEU A 75 9.33 3.90 -13.44
CA LEU A 75 9.81 2.60 -12.96
C LEU A 75 8.64 1.81 -12.38
N GLY A 76 8.57 0.53 -12.74
CA GLY A 76 7.54 -0.38 -12.22
C GLY A 76 7.64 -0.61 -10.71
N HIS A 77 6.55 -1.07 -10.09
CA HIS A 77 6.43 -1.37 -8.67
C HIS A 77 6.62 -0.18 -7.73
N ILE A 78 6.44 1.04 -8.20
CA ILE A 78 6.44 2.24 -7.38
C ILE A 78 5.00 2.55 -6.95
N PRO A 79 4.59 2.28 -5.72
CA PRO A 79 3.22 2.50 -5.28
C PRO A 79 2.88 4.00 -5.20
N PRO A 80 1.60 4.37 -5.32
CA PRO A 80 1.14 5.73 -5.08
C PRO A 80 1.36 6.14 -3.62
N ALA A 81 1.28 7.45 -3.37
CA ALA A 81 1.37 7.97 -2.03
C ALA A 81 0.26 7.42 -1.12
N PHE A 82 0.60 7.16 0.12
CA PHE A 82 -0.35 6.70 1.11
C PHE A 82 -0.16 7.38 2.46
N ASN A 83 -1.27 7.41 3.20
CA ASN A 83 -1.39 8.02 4.51
C ASN A 83 -2.02 7.03 5.49
N LYS A 84 -1.59 7.08 6.74
CA LYS A 84 -2.25 6.40 7.86
C LYS A 84 -2.32 7.33 9.06
N SER A 85 -3.55 7.61 9.48
CA SER A 85 -3.85 8.40 10.69
C SER A 85 -4.42 7.48 11.76
N LEU A 86 -3.91 7.54 12.98
CA LEU A 86 -4.33 6.71 14.11
C LEU A 86 -4.62 7.57 15.33
N LEU A 87 -5.80 7.40 15.89
CA LEU A 87 -6.16 7.82 17.25
C LEU A 87 -6.15 6.62 18.18
N LYS A 88 -5.44 6.73 19.31
CA LYS A 88 -5.35 5.69 20.31
C LYS A 88 -5.73 6.26 21.68
N ILE A 89 -6.72 5.64 22.30
CA ILE A 89 -7.12 5.90 23.68
C ILE A 89 -6.62 4.74 24.54
N LYS A 90 -5.86 5.07 25.58
CA LYS A 90 -5.37 4.08 26.53
C LYS A 90 -5.67 4.53 27.94
N LYS A 91 -6.54 3.79 28.62
CA LYS A 91 -6.93 4.06 30.00
C LYS A 91 -7.12 2.75 30.76
N ASP A 92 -6.41 2.59 31.87
CA ASP A 92 -6.46 1.41 32.74
C ASP A 92 -6.27 0.09 31.96
N LYS A 93 -7.30 -0.71 31.87
CA LYS A 93 -7.35 -2.02 31.19
C LYS A 93 -7.81 -1.96 29.74
N ILE A 94 -8.18 -0.77 29.25
CA ILE A 94 -8.76 -0.57 27.92
C ILE A 94 -7.77 0.15 27.02
N GLU A 95 -7.59 -0.39 25.82
CA GLU A 95 -6.96 0.30 24.70
C GLU A 95 -7.93 0.28 23.51
N TYR A 96 -8.32 1.46 23.05
CA TYR A 96 -9.13 1.65 21.84
C TYR A 96 -8.26 2.32 20.77
N LYS A 97 -8.38 1.84 19.53
CA LYS A 97 -7.74 2.43 18.35
C LYS A 97 -8.79 2.67 17.28
N LEU A 98 -8.70 3.83 16.66
CA LEU A 98 -9.43 4.18 15.44
C LEU A 98 -8.38 4.65 14.43
N TRP A 99 -8.37 4.05 13.23
CA TRP A 99 -7.42 4.45 12.21
C TRP A 99 -8.04 4.47 10.83
N GLY A 100 -7.59 5.45 10.04
CA GLY A 100 -7.85 5.56 8.62
C GLY A 100 -6.60 5.22 7.81
N ILE A 101 -6.79 4.60 6.67
CA ILE A 101 -5.77 4.44 5.63
C ILE A 101 -6.32 5.12 4.40
N TYR A 102 -5.54 5.98 3.78
CA TYR A 102 -5.86 6.62 2.52
C TYR A 102 -4.70 6.40 1.54
N THR A 103 -5.02 5.98 0.32
CA THR A 103 -4.07 5.81 -0.76
C THR A 103 -4.51 6.67 -1.93
N LEU A 104 -3.59 7.46 -2.46
CA LEU A 104 -3.82 8.22 -3.69
C LEU A 104 -4.01 7.26 -4.87
N GLY A 105 -4.72 7.70 -5.88
CA GLY A 105 -4.74 7.03 -7.16
C GLY A 105 -3.36 7.04 -7.83
N LYS A 106 -3.19 6.20 -8.82
CA LYS A 106 -2.04 6.21 -9.71
C LYS A 106 -2.54 6.16 -11.14
N ASP A 107 -2.34 7.25 -11.87
CA ASP A 107 -2.78 7.38 -13.24
C ASP A 107 -2.00 6.45 -14.16
N ILE A 108 -2.61 6.03 -15.27
CA ILE A 108 -1.98 5.12 -16.23
C ILE A 108 -0.66 5.68 -16.77
N GLU A 109 -0.56 7.00 -16.93
CA GLU A 109 0.65 7.69 -17.40
C GLU A 109 1.82 7.62 -16.41
N ASP A 110 1.53 7.40 -15.13
CA ASP A 110 2.54 7.22 -14.06
C ASP A 110 2.92 5.75 -13.86
N MET A 111 2.37 4.81 -14.65
CA MET A 111 2.66 3.38 -14.57
C MET A 111 3.68 2.98 -15.63
N ASN A 112 4.39 1.86 -15.39
CA ASN A 112 5.34 1.33 -16.34
C ASN A 112 4.62 0.65 -17.50
N SER A 113 5.09 0.87 -18.73
CA SER A 113 4.45 0.38 -19.97
C SER A 113 4.49 -1.15 -20.13
N SER A 114 5.29 -1.86 -19.34
CA SER A 114 5.46 -3.32 -19.45
C SER A 114 4.38 -4.16 -18.77
N GLY A 115 3.34 -3.55 -18.17
CA GLY A 115 2.29 -4.26 -17.45
C GLY A 115 2.71 -4.91 -16.12
N VAL A 116 3.91 -4.62 -15.59
CA VAL A 116 4.40 -5.20 -14.33
C VAL A 116 3.58 -4.78 -13.12
N ASP A 117 2.82 -3.70 -13.25
CA ASP A 117 1.98 -3.14 -12.20
C ASP A 117 0.54 -3.69 -12.24
N ASN A 118 0.26 -4.69 -13.09
CA ASN A 118 -1.09 -5.23 -13.31
C ASN A 118 -2.10 -4.13 -13.70
N ASP A 119 -1.70 -3.25 -14.59
CA ASP A 119 -2.47 -2.12 -15.08
C ASP A 119 -3.78 -2.55 -15.77
N ASP A 120 -3.80 -3.70 -16.43
CA ASP A 120 -4.97 -4.36 -17.01
C ASP A 120 -6.08 -4.67 -15.97
N LEU A 121 -5.71 -4.76 -14.69
CA LEU A 121 -6.63 -4.97 -13.57
C LEU A 121 -7.11 -3.67 -12.90
N GLY A 122 -6.60 -2.54 -13.36
CA GLY A 122 -7.05 -1.20 -12.98
C GLY A 122 -8.30 -0.75 -13.76
N THR A 123 -8.52 0.55 -13.78
CA THR A 123 -9.46 1.20 -14.70
C THR A 123 -8.70 1.72 -15.90
N ILE A 124 -9.40 2.21 -16.93
CA ILE A 124 -8.78 2.84 -18.10
C ILE A 124 -7.90 4.06 -17.72
N GLU A 125 -8.18 4.68 -16.57
CA GLU A 125 -7.41 5.82 -16.05
C GLU A 125 -6.29 5.40 -15.09
N GLY A 126 -6.20 4.12 -14.72
CA GLY A 126 -5.24 3.57 -13.76
C GLY A 126 -5.90 3.04 -12.48
N PHE A 127 -5.20 3.09 -11.36
CA PHE A 127 -5.73 2.66 -10.06
C PHE A 127 -6.36 3.84 -9.32
N PRO A 128 -7.67 3.78 -8.98
CA PRO A 128 -8.34 4.86 -8.27
C PRO A 128 -7.83 5.00 -6.82
N SER A 129 -7.94 6.18 -6.26
CA SER A 129 -7.74 6.41 -4.83
C SER A 129 -8.79 5.68 -4.00
N TRP A 130 -8.41 5.26 -2.80
CA TRP A 130 -9.33 4.64 -1.86
C TRP A 130 -8.97 4.98 -0.42
N TRP A 131 -9.91 4.76 0.49
CA TRP A 131 -9.67 4.89 1.91
C TRP A 131 -10.50 3.90 2.72
N THR A 132 -10.00 3.52 3.88
CA THR A 132 -10.70 2.66 4.82
C THR A 132 -10.66 3.25 6.21
N LEU A 133 -11.73 3.01 6.97
CA LEU A 133 -11.81 3.30 8.39
C LEU A 133 -11.85 1.99 9.16
N ASN A 134 -11.06 1.90 10.22
CA ASN A 134 -10.86 0.70 10.99
C ASN A 134 -10.84 1.02 12.48
N MET A 135 -11.25 0.07 13.32
CA MET A 135 -11.16 0.22 14.77
C MET A 135 -10.78 -1.07 15.46
N SER A 136 -10.22 -0.96 16.64
CA SER A 136 -10.05 -2.09 17.54
C SER A 136 -10.22 -1.69 19.00
N LEU A 137 -10.70 -2.62 19.80
CA LEU A 137 -10.83 -2.53 21.23
C LEU A 137 -10.06 -3.69 21.87
N GLN A 138 -9.14 -3.38 22.75
CA GLN A 138 -8.45 -4.38 23.56
C GLN A 138 -8.82 -4.18 25.02
N TYR A 139 -9.16 -5.29 25.69
CA TYR A 139 -9.39 -5.34 27.13
C TYR A 139 -8.41 -6.29 27.80
N LYS A 140 -7.69 -5.79 28.81
CA LYS A 140 -6.74 -6.56 29.62
C LYS A 140 -7.44 -7.05 30.90
N PHE A 141 -7.82 -8.31 30.96
CA PHE A 141 -8.43 -8.89 32.16
C PHE A 141 -7.44 -8.93 33.33
N ASN A 142 -6.21 -9.44 33.05
CA ASN A 142 -5.09 -9.51 33.96
C ASN A 142 -3.77 -9.51 33.18
N GLU A 143 -2.63 -9.75 33.83
CA GLU A 143 -1.32 -9.74 33.15
C GLU A 143 -1.20 -10.82 32.08
N ASN A 144 -1.92 -11.91 32.23
CA ASN A 144 -1.82 -13.09 31.38
C ASN A 144 -2.93 -13.21 30.32
N LEU A 145 -4.02 -12.43 30.44
CA LEU A 145 -5.19 -12.60 29.59
C LEU A 145 -5.65 -11.26 28.99
N LYS A 146 -5.70 -11.19 27.65
CA LYS A 146 -6.20 -10.05 26.88
C LYS A 146 -7.15 -10.52 25.80
N LEU A 147 -8.25 -9.80 25.62
CA LEU A 147 -9.19 -9.94 24.51
C LEU A 147 -9.05 -8.73 23.58
N GLN A 148 -8.98 -8.96 22.30
CA GLN A 148 -9.03 -7.91 21.27
C GLN A 148 -10.18 -8.19 20.30
N LEU A 149 -10.96 -7.17 20.03
CA LEU A 149 -11.99 -7.12 19.02
C LEU A 149 -11.55 -6.09 17.97
N GLY A 150 -11.59 -6.45 16.69
CA GLY A 150 -11.28 -5.57 15.57
C GLY A 150 -12.42 -5.52 14.59
N LEU A 151 -12.63 -4.36 13.98
CA LEU A 151 -13.52 -4.17 12.85
C LEU A 151 -12.74 -3.38 11.80
N GLU A 152 -12.43 -4.03 10.69
CA GLU A 152 -11.69 -3.44 9.58
C GLU A 152 -12.64 -3.10 8.44
N ASN A 153 -12.27 -2.08 7.66
CA ASN A 153 -13.05 -1.59 6.55
C ASN A 153 -14.54 -1.37 6.94
N ILE A 154 -14.77 -0.56 7.97
CA ILE A 154 -16.09 -0.34 8.59
C ILE A 154 -17.15 0.08 7.56
N LEU A 155 -16.74 0.84 6.56
CA LEU A 155 -17.61 1.39 5.52
C LEU A 155 -17.84 0.42 4.36
N ASP A 156 -17.25 -0.77 4.43
CA ASP A 156 -17.35 -1.81 3.39
C ASP A 156 -16.92 -1.30 2.01
N GLN A 157 -15.88 -0.49 1.97
CA GLN A 157 -15.31 0.05 0.74
C GLN A 157 -14.77 -1.10 -0.12
N HIS A 158 -15.23 -1.22 -1.35
CA HIS A 158 -14.60 -2.07 -2.35
C HIS A 158 -13.35 -1.36 -2.89
N TYR A 159 -12.19 -1.97 -2.73
CA TYR A 159 -10.94 -1.40 -3.22
C TYR A 159 -9.94 -2.50 -3.60
N ARG A 160 -8.95 -2.10 -4.37
CA ARG A 160 -7.80 -2.93 -4.73
C ARG A 160 -6.54 -2.12 -4.43
N THR A 161 -5.57 -2.76 -3.79
CA THR A 161 -4.26 -2.14 -3.58
C THR A 161 -3.50 -2.10 -4.89
N PHE A 162 -2.67 -1.10 -5.08
CA PHE A 162 -1.83 -0.96 -6.27
C PHE A 162 -1.07 -2.25 -6.60
N ALA A 163 -1.02 -2.60 -7.86
CA ALA A 163 -0.38 -3.80 -8.40
C ALA A 163 -0.92 -5.15 -7.86
N SER A 164 -2.07 -5.16 -7.17
CA SER A 164 -2.67 -6.40 -6.68
C SER A 164 -3.59 -7.03 -7.72
N GLY A 165 -3.44 -8.35 -7.94
CA GLY A 165 -4.33 -9.13 -8.79
C GLY A 165 -5.71 -9.42 -8.19
N ILE A 166 -5.92 -9.12 -6.90
CA ILE A 166 -7.17 -9.40 -6.19
C ILE A 166 -7.68 -8.17 -5.44
N SER A 167 -9.01 -8.09 -5.29
CA SER A 167 -9.63 -7.06 -4.43
C SER A 167 -9.32 -7.32 -2.96
N ALA A 168 -9.18 -6.25 -2.21
CA ALA A 168 -9.01 -6.32 -0.78
C ALA A 168 -10.31 -6.79 -0.09
N PRO A 169 -10.24 -7.36 1.14
CA PRO A 169 -11.42 -7.77 1.88
C PRO A 169 -12.37 -6.59 2.13
N GLY A 170 -13.67 -6.86 2.06
CA GLY A 170 -14.70 -5.96 2.55
C GLY A 170 -14.65 -5.83 4.08
N ARG A 171 -15.77 -5.46 4.68
CA ARG A 171 -15.87 -5.37 6.14
C ARG A 171 -15.49 -6.68 6.81
N ASN A 172 -14.55 -6.61 7.76
CA ASN A 172 -13.99 -7.78 8.42
C ASN A 172 -14.01 -7.63 9.94
N VAL A 173 -14.43 -8.69 10.65
CA VAL A 173 -14.44 -8.77 12.12
C VAL A 173 -13.31 -9.68 12.57
N ILE A 174 -12.51 -9.21 13.52
CA ILE A 174 -11.38 -9.94 14.09
C ILE A 174 -11.60 -10.11 15.58
N ILE A 175 -11.49 -11.32 16.08
CA ILE A 175 -11.52 -11.64 17.49
C ILE A 175 -10.23 -12.37 17.84
N SER A 176 -9.47 -11.84 18.80
CA SER A 176 -8.22 -12.41 19.24
C SER A 176 -8.16 -12.52 20.75
N LEU A 177 -7.84 -13.71 21.26
CA LEU A 177 -7.57 -13.97 22.67
C LEU A 177 -6.09 -14.28 22.85
N LYS A 178 -5.40 -13.47 23.64
CA LYS A 178 -3.98 -13.67 23.96
C LYS A 178 -3.81 -14.11 25.41
N THR A 179 -3.16 -15.26 25.59
CA THR A 179 -2.77 -15.78 26.89
C THR A 179 -1.26 -15.93 26.99
N ASN A 180 -0.69 -15.62 28.15
CA ASN A 180 0.73 -15.89 28.50
C ASN A 180 0.72 -16.87 29.69
N PHE A 181 1.46 -17.93 29.58
CA PHE A 181 1.63 -18.94 30.63
C PHE A 181 2.96 -18.80 31.34
#